data_24d774b265f6f00616c29255bd84df34
#
_entry.id   24d774b265f6f00616c29255bd84df34
#
_cell.length_a   1.000
_cell.length_b   1.000
_cell.length_c   1.000
_cell.angle_alpha   90.00
_cell.angle_beta   90.00
_cell.angle_gamma   90.00
#
_symmetry.space_group_name_H-M   'P 1'
#
loop_
_entity.id
_entity.type
_entity.pdbx_description
1 polymer ?
#
loop_
_entity_poly.entity_id
_entity_poly.type
_entity_poly.pdbx_seq_one_letter_code
_entity_poly.pdbx_strand_id
1 'polypeptide(L)'
;MILFTARSLDPEKEIAAAQYPEIRLFTVPNVMNNLPQDNVNAAWKICSPETIPTFSASAYFFGREIYKTLKIPVGLINSSWGGTRIEPWTPPVGFQSVPELKSISTELNLKNPASEAHRKLAGEAIKKYEAWLEATKKSVAADQLLAAPPVFPPELLPYQNVQQPTVLYNAMINPLVPFAFRGALWYQGESNRGEGMLYFNKMQALINGWRTVFNNNDLAFYFVQLAPYNYGNNPQALAEICEAQVAALSIPNTGMAVTMDIGNIKDIHPKNKQEVGRRLALQALNKTYGQKEVVCDSPLFDNLKLEDGKAVITFKNAVELKTRDGKTPDWFEVAGEDGVFKKADAVIAKNIVTLSVAGLEKPLAVRFAWNHIAEPNLVNEAGLPAAAFRAGKLPETGKLLSLVPEAKDFKLVYALNPVNPQMAGQKIVYVTDKHGEVSGSISRIAYYLELTKADGGNDYIFVAMDPFTQDISKIGVPDMDSKAKFQLKIANLLVKSNVAGIKNGTFAEGGNMEFWGTNYTQANSANIPGASSDSFDFGDKPDDGGDYGCMQIHNYAEKQTLFAFNHWITGPGADLGIGNAGSGNKDWTFAGNAGKYAGGRLLVLVQTK
;
A
#
# COMPACT_ATOMS: atom_id res chain seq x y z
N MET A 1 -17.84 -3.69 0.50
CA MET A 1 -18.77 -2.51 0.50
C MET A 1 -20.20 -2.99 0.69
N ILE A 2 -20.89 -2.51 1.72
CA ILE A 2 -22.29 -2.83 1.97
C ILE A 2 -23.16 -1.71 1.43
N LEU A 3 -24.07 -2.05 0.54
CA LEU A 3 -25.21 -1.21 0.19
C LEU A 3 -26.48 -2.07 0.26
N PHE A 4 -27.46 -1.62 1.02
CA PHE A 4 -28.77 -2.28 1.09
C PHE A 4 -29.55 -2.07 -0.20
N THR A 5 -30.42 -3.00 -0.53
CA THR A 5 -31.25 -2.93 -1.74
C THR A 5 -32.08 -1.64 -1.78
N ALA A 6 -32.54 -1.14 -0.63
CA ALA A 6 -33.24 0.14 -0.52
C ALA A 6 -32.39 1.38 -0.90
N ARG A 7 -31.09 1.22 -1.12
CA ARG A 7 -30.17 2.31 -1.55
C ARG A 7 -29.57 2.10 -2.94
N SER A 8 -29.96 1.03 -3.63
CA SER A 8 -29.52 0.75 -5.01
C SER A 8 -30.18 1.69 -6.04
N LEU A 9 -29.90 1.53 -7.31
CA LEU A 9 -30.67 2.21 -8.37
C LEU A 9 -32.11 1.69 -8.37
N ASP A 10 -33.09 2.60 -8.64
CA ASP A 10 -34.51 2.29 -8.73
C ASP A 10 -35.04 1.39 -7.59
N PRO A 11 -34.78 1.73 -6.31
CA PRO A 11 -34.96 0.81 -5.21
C PRO A 11 -36.43 0.40 -5.03
N GLU A 12 -37.40 1.29 -5.25
CA GLU A 12 -38.84 1.00 -5.13
C GLU A 12 -39.26 -0.08 -6.12
N LYS A 13 -38.83 0.03 -7.37
CA LYS A 13 -39.09 -0.96 -8.42
C LYS A 13 -38.45 -2.31 -8.08
N GLU A 14 -37.19 -2.30 -7.63
CA GLU A 14 -36.45 -3.51 -7.29
C GLU A 14 -37.05 -4.23 -6.07
N ILE A 15 -37.50 -3.48 -5.06
CA ILE A 15 -38.18 -4.00 -3.88
C ILE A 15 -39.54 -4.61 -4.26
N ALA A 16 -40.37 -3.89 -5.01
CA ALA A 16 -41.68 -4.38 -5.42
C ALA A 16 -41.59 -5.66 -6.26
N ALA A 17 -40.54 -5.81 -7.07
CA ALA A 17 -40.29 -6.98 -7.90
C ALA A 17 -39.65 -8.17 -7.15
N ALA A 18 -39.29 -8.03 -5.87
CA ALA A 18 -38.54 -9.04 -5.11
C ALA A 18 -39.41 -10.18 -4.57
N GLN A 19 -40.19 -10.79 -5.44
CA GLN A 19 -41.07 -11.95 -5.12
C GLN A 19 -40.40 -13.24 -5.59
N TYR A 20 -39.41 -13.73 -4.82
CA TYR A 20 -38.65 -14.95 -5.16
C TYR A 20 -38.67 -15.95 -4.00
N PRO A 21 -39.76 -16.77 -3.88
CA PRO A 21 -39.94 -17.68 -2.74
C PRO A 21 -38.86 -18.77 -2.65
N GLU A 22 -38.14 -19.04 -3.73
CA GLU A 22 -37.02 -20.00 -3.75
C GLU A 22 -35.66 -19.38 -3.48
N ILE A 23 -35.59 -18.04 -3.28
CA ILE A 23 -34.42 -17.38 -2.77
C ILE A 23 -34.56 -17.20 -1.25
N ARG A 24 -33.55 -17.64 -0.49
CA ARG A 24 -33.49 -17.54 0.95
C ARG A 24 -32.38 -16.54 1.35
N LEU A 25 -32.66 -15.71 2.34
CA LEU A 25 -31.81 -14.66 2.84
C LEU A 25 -31.42 -14.94 4.29
N PHE A 26 -30.14 -14.89 4.60
CA PHE A 26 -29.60 -15.02 5.94
C PHE A 26 -28.63 -13.85 6.22
N THR A 27 -28.86 -13.07 7.26
CA THR A 27 -27.98 -11.94 7.61
C THR A 27 -27.32 -12.22 8.96
N VAL A 28 -26.00 -12.30 8.97
CA VAL A 28 -25.19 -12.43 10.17
C VAL A 28 -25.16 -11.07 10.90
N PRO A 29 -25.48 -10.99 12.19
CA PRO A 29 -25.36 -9.76 12.96
C PRO A 29 -23.93 -9.27 13.06
N ASN A 30 -23.76 -7.94 13.16
CA ASN A 30 -22.45 -7.31 13.31
C ASN A 30 -21.94 -7.48 14.74
N VAL A 31 -21.06 -8.42 14.97
CA VAL A 31 -20.42 -8.71 16.25
C VAL A 31 -18.94 -8.95 16.04
N MET A 32 -18.08 -8.45 16.92
CA MET A 32 -16.67 -8.81 16.97
C MET A 32 -16.38 -9.68 18.19
N ASN A 33 -15.41 -10.59 18.07
CA ASN A 33 -14.94 -11.37 19.21
C ASN A 33 -13.45 -11.69 19.07
N ASN A 34 -12.75 -11.74 20.19
CA ASN A 34 -11.33 -12.11 20.24
C ASN A 34 -11.09 -13.63 20.12
N LEU A 35 -12.13 -14.42 20.36
CA LEU A 35 -12.09 -15.90 20.27
C LEU A 35 -13.17 -16.38 19.30
N PRO A 36 -12.94 -17.50 18.60
CA PRO A 36 -13.94 -18.10 17.72
C PRO A 36 -15.25 -18.40 18.46
N GLN A 37 -16.35 -18.08 17.83
CA GLN A 37 -17.70 -18.35 18.31
C GLN A 37 -18.30 -19.50 17.52
N ASP A 38 -19.12 -20.33 18.16
CA ASP A 38 -19.70 -21.54 17.55
C ASP A 38 -21.12 -21.31 17.01
N ASN A 39 -21.72 -20.16 17.33
CA ASN A 39 -23.09 -19.89 16.94
C ASN A 39 -23.34 -18.41 16.62
N VAL A 40 -24.36 -18.15 15.81
CA VAL A 40 -24.84 -16.81 15.46
C VAL A 40 -26.37 -16.74 15.58
N ASN A 41 -26.84 -15.69 16.24
CA ASN A 41 -28.28 -15.48 16.40
C ASN A 41 -28.90 -14.86 15.13
N ALA A 42 -29.22 -15.71 14.14
CA ALA A 42 -29.83 -15.29 12.89
C ALA A 42 -30.75 -16.39 12.34
N ALA A 43 -31.63 -16.02 11.42
CA ALA A 43 -32.58 -16.96 10.82
C ALA A 43 -32.74 -16.71 9.31
N TRP A 44 -33.01 -17.78 8.57
CA TRP A 44 -33.36 -17.72 7.16
C TRP A 44 -34.70 -17.05 6.93
N LYS A 45 -34.76 -16.12 5.97
CA LYS A 45 -35.98 -15.43 5.52
C LYS A 45 -36.24 -15.71 4.06
N ILE A 46 -37.50 -15.72 3.65
CA ILE A 46 -37.89 -15.76 2.22
C ILE A 46 -37.57 -14.40 1.60
N CYS A 47 -37.08 -14.38 0.36
CA CYS A 47 -36.91 -13.16 -0.40
C CYS A 47 -38.27 -12.60 -0.81
N SER A 48 -38.65 -11.49 -0.24
CA SER A 48 -39.92 -10.79 -0.49
C SER A 48 -39.71 -9.28 -0.42
N PRO A 49 -40.67 -8.45 -0.85
CA PRO A 49 -40.64 -6.99 -0.70
C PRO A 49 -40.41 -6.51 0.74
N GLU A 50 -40.82 -7.28 1.74
CA GLU A 50 -40.65 -6.94 3.16
C GLU A 50 -39.25 -7.24 3.68
N THR A 51 -38.57 -8.27 3.14
CA THR A 51 -37.28 -8.76 3.66
C THR A 51 -36.07 -8.20 2.92
N ILE A 52 -36.24 -7.84 1.64
CA ILE A 52 -35.14 -7.43 0.77
C ILE A 52 -34.62 -6.01 1.01
N PRO A 53 -35.38 -5.01 1.50
CA PRO A 53 -34.90 -3.64 1.63
C PRO A 53 -33.61 -3.50 2.43
N THR A 54 -33.43 -4.30 3.47
CA THR A 54 -32.28 -4.29 4.38
C THR A 54 -31.24 -5.35 4.08
N PHE A 55 -31.41 -6.12 3.00
CA PHE A 55 -30.45 -7.13 2.57
C PHE A 55 -29.38 -6.54 1.64
N SER A 56 -28.23 -7.22 1.54
CA SER A 56 -27.14 -6.84 0.63
C SER A 56 -27.61 -6.80 -0.83
N ALA A 57 -27.54 -5.61 -1.45
CA ALA A 57 -27.94 -5.43 -2.84
C ALA A 57 -27.10 -6.29 -3.80
N SER A 58 -25.77 -6.30 -3.64
CA SER A 58 -24.87 -7.09 -4.51
C SER A 58 -25.17 -8.59 -4.41
N ALA A 59 -25.42 -9.10 -3.20
CA ALA A 59 -25.78 -10.52 -3.03
C ALA A 59 -27.16 -10.83 -3.60
N TYR A 60 -28.14 -9.96 -3.41
CA TYR A 60 -29.49 -10.11 -3.97
C TYR A 60 -29.47 -10.14 -5.49
N PHE A 61 -28.85 -9.15 -6.13
CA PHE A 61 -28.82 -9.12 -7.61
C PHE A 61 -28.03 -10.27 -8.20
N PHE A 62 -26.96 -10.72 -7.53
CA PHE A 62 -26.27 -11.95 -7.90
C PHE A 62 -27.18 -13.17 -7.81
N GLY A 63 -27.82 -13.39 -6.66
CA GLY A 63 -28.69 -14.57 -6.46
C GLY A 63 -29.90 -14.57 -7.37
N ARG A 64 -30.47 -13.38 -7.62
CA ARG A 64 -31.57 -13.21 -8.57
C ARG A 64 -31.18 -13.60 -10.00
N GLU A 65 -29.96 -13.21 -10.44
CA GLU A 65 -29.47 -13.57 -11.79
C GLU A 65 -29.23 -15.07 -11.91
N ILE A 66 -28.59 -15.69 -10.90
CA ILE A 66 -28.44 -17.16 -10.85
C ILE A 66 -29.78 -17.86 -10.88
N TYR A 67 -30.76 -17.45 -10.07
CA TYR A 67 -32.11 -18.03 -10.05
C TYR A 67 -32.81 -17.88 -11.39
N LYS A 68 -32.77 -16.69 -12.00
CA LYS A 68 -33.42 -16.44 -13.29
C LYS A 68 -32.84 -17.28 -14.42
N THR A 69 -31.51 -17.49 -14.41
CA THR A 69 -30.81 -18.24 -15.46
C THR A 69 -30.94 -19.76 -15.27
N LEU A 70 -30.69 -20.24 -14.05
CA LEU A 70 -30.60 -21.69 -13.78
C LEU A 70 -31.90 -22.32 -13.28
N LYS A 71 -32.86 -21.53 -12.80
CA LYS A 71 -34.11 -21.98 -12.18
C LYS A 71 -33.92 -22.97 -11.01
N ILE A 72 -32.87 -22.71 -10.19
CA ILE A 72 -32.56 -23.49 -8.99
C ILE A 72 -32.79 -22.65 -7.73
N PRO A 73 -33.15 -23.24 -6.59
CA PRO A 73 -33.19 -22.52 -5.31
C PRO A 73 -31.85 -21.95 -4.94
N VAL A 74 -31.82 -20.72 -4.35
CA VAL A 74 -30.60 -20.00 -3.99
C VAL A 74 -30.66 -19.57 -2.54
N GLY A 75 -29.68 -19.97 -1.73
CA GLY A 75 -29.43 -19.45 -0.39
C GLY A 75 -28.34 -18.37 -0.40
N LEU A 76 -28.64 -17.20 0.17
CA LEU A 76 -27.72 -16.07 0.26
C LEU A 76 -27.41 -15.76 1.73
N ILE A 77 -26.14 -15.88 2.12
CA ILE A 77 -25.66 -15.50 3.44
C ILE A 77 -24.93 -14.14 3.30
N ASN A 78 -25.41 -13.14 3.98
CA ASN A 78 -24.76 -11.83 4.09
C ASN A 78 -24.03 -11.72 5.44
N SER A 79 -22.69 -11.79 5.40
CA SER A 79 -21.82 -11.52 6.53
C SER A 79 -20.90 -10.36 6.14
N SER A 80 -21.19 -9.15 6.66
CA SER A 80 -20.54 -7.95 6.16
C SER A 80 -20.62 -6.79 7.18
N TRP A 81 -19.55 -5.98 7.23
CA TRP A 81 -19.46 -4.79 8.06
C TRP A 81 -18.74 -3.66 7.33
N GLY A 82 -19.45 -2.56 7.03
CA GLY A 82 -18.93 -1.45 6.23
C GLY A 82 -17.73 -0.75 6.86
N GLY A 83 -16.77 -0.34 6.03
CA GLY A 83 -15.55 0.37 6.45
C GLY A 83 -14.46 -0.51 7.06
N THR A 84 -14.65 -1.83 7.11
CA THR A 84 -13.63 -2.73 7.67
C THR A 84 -12.56 -3.10 6.66
N ARG A 85 -11.37 -3.39 7.16
CA ARG A 85 -10.22 -3.92 6.40
C ARG A 85 -10.42 -5.42 6.14
N ILE A 86 -9.52 -6.03 5.36
CA ILE A 86 -9.57 -7.48 5.05
C ILE A 86 -9.09 -8.33 6.25
N GLU A 87 -8.15 -7.82 7.05
CA GLU A 87 -7.53 -8.56 8.15
C GLU A 87 -8.52 -9.10 9.19
N PRO A 88 -9.53 -8.34 9.63
CA PRO A 88 -10.56 -8.83 10.56
C PRO A 88 -11.30 -10.08 10.10
N TRP A 89 -11.43 -10.29 8.79
CA TRP A 89 -12.19 -11.40 8.18
C TRP A 89 -11.35 -12.64 7.90
N THR A 90 -10.03 -12.52 8.05
CA THR A 90 -9.07 -13.58 7.71
C THR A 90 -8.83 -14.47 8.92
N PRO A 91 -8.96 -15.80 8.81
CA PRO A 91 -8.64 -16.73 9.91
C PRO A 91 -7.13 -16.79 10.18
N PRO A 92 -6.69 -17.14 11.39
CA PRO A 92 -5.27 -17.24 11.75
C PRO A 92 -4.46 -18.13 10.78
N VAL A 93 -5.02 -19.28 10.38
CA VAL A 93 -4.38 -20.21 9.43
C VAL A 93 -4.08 -19.56 8.08
N GLY A 94 -4.90 -18.61 7.65
CA GLY A 94 -4.66 -17.86 6.42
C GLY A 94 -3.40 -17.01 6.50
N PHE A 95 -3.21 -16.24 7.58
CA PHE A 95 -2.00 -15.45 7.79
C PHE A 95 -0.74 -16.32 7.92
N GLN A 96 -0.86 -17.49 8.54
CA GLN A 96 0.25 -18.43 8.68
C GLN A 96 0.72 -19.00 7.34
N SER A 97 -0.15 -19.07 6.35
CA SER A 97 0.15 -19.63 5.03
C SER A 97 0.90 -18.66 4.09
N VAL A 98 1.04 -17.38 4.47
CA VAL A 98 1.64 -16.33 3.64
C VAL A 98 2.82 -15.70 4.36
N PRO A 99 4.07 -15.95 3.90
CA PRO A 99 5.30 -15.48 4.57
C PRO A 99 5.37 -13.96 4.77
N GLU A 100 4.86 -13.18 3.83
CA GLU A 100 4.83 -11.72 3.87
C GLU A 100 3.96 -11.17 5.00
N LEU A 101 3.07 -11.99 5.57
CA LEU A 101 2.18 -11.64 6.67
C LEU A 101 2.64 -12.20 8.03
N LYS A 102 3.91 -12.59 8.14
CA LYS A 102 4.50 -13.18 9.35
C LYS A 102 4.32 -12.30 10.59
N SER A 103 4.39 -10.97 10.45
CA SER A 103 4.18 -10.04 11.57
C SER A 103 2.78 -10.20 12.18
N ILE A 104 1.73 -10.24 11.34
CA ILE A 104 0.34 -10.46 11.79
C ILE A 104 0.20 -11.84 12.43
N SER A 105 0.77 -12.87 11.80
CA SER A 105 0.75 -14.24 12.33
C SER A 105 1.43 -14.34 13.70
N THR A 106 2.55 -13.63 13.89
CA THR A 106 3.27 -13.57 15.17
C THR A 106 2.42 -12.87 16.24
N GLU A 107 1.81 -11.73 15.91
CA GLU A 107 0.91 -10.99 16.81
C GLU A 107 -0.27 -11.87 17.25
N LEU A 108 -0.94 -12.53 16.30
CA LEU A 108 -2.06 -13.43 16.61
C LEU A 108 -1.65 -14.60 17.50
N ASN A 109 -0.43 -15.13 17.33
CA ASN A 109 0.09 -16.17 18.19
C ASN A 109 0.31 -15.67 19.62
N LEU A 110 0.81 -14.45 19.80
CA LEU A 110 0.93 -13.83 21.14
C LEU A 110 -0.44 -13.56 21.79
N LYS A 111 -1.47 -13.25 21.01
CA LYS A 111 -2.84 -13.00 21.52
C LYS A 111 -3.65 -14.29 21.77
N ASN A 112 -3.23 -15.42 21.25
CA ASN A 112 -3.94 -16.68 21.42
C ASN A 112 -3.60 -17.31 22.79
N PRO A 113 -4.56 -17.40 23.76
CA PRO A 113 -4.30 -17.94 25.09
C PRO A 113 -3.81 -19.41 25.09
N ALA A 114 -4.15 -20.16 24.03
CA ALA A 114 -3.73 -21.55 23.89
C ALA A 114 -2.30 -21.69 23.36
N SER A 115 -1.65 -20.62 22.90
CA SER A 115 -0.28 -20.69 22.37
C SER A 115 0.76 -20.73 23.49
N GLU A 116 1.90 -21.35 23.21
CA GLU A 116 3.06 -21.35 24.11
C GLU A 116 3.62 -19.93 24.28
N ALA A 117 3.68 -19.16 23.20
CA ALA A 117 4.17 -17.77 23.22
C ALA A 117 3.36 -16.87 24.15
N HIS A 118 2.01 -16.98 24.10
CA HIS A 118 1.13 -16.25 25.01
C HIS A 118 1.37 -16.65 26.45
N ARG A 119 1.36 -17.97 26.75
CA ARG A 119 1.56 -18.46 28.13
C ARG A 119 2.91 -18.05 28.70
N LYS A 120 3.97 -18.08 27.88
CA LYS A 120 5.30 -17.62 28.29
C LYS A 120 5.30 -16.13 28.63
N LEU A 121 4.80 -15.29 27.73
CA LEU A 121 4.73 -13.83 27.94
C LEU A 121 3.87 -13.48 29.15
N ALA A 122 2.72 -14.12 29.31
CA ALA A 122 1.85 -13.94 30.47
C ALA A 122 2.55 -14.34 31.79
N GLY A 123 3.24 -15.48 31.81
CA GLY A 123 3.99 -15.92 32.98
C GLY A 123 5.13 -14.98 33.36
N GLU A 124 5.84 -14.41 32.38
CA GLU A 124 6.86 -13.40 32.62
C GLU A 124 6.27 -12.09 33.16
N ALA A 125 5.12 -11.65 32.63
CA ALA A 125 4.41 -10.47 33.11
C ALA A 125 3.94 -10.67 34.57
N ILE A 126 3.31 -11.81 34.88
CA ILE A 126 2.84 -12.14 36.23
C ILE A 126 4.01 -12.08 37.24
N LYS A 127 5.15 -12.70 36.93
CA LYS A 127 6.33 -12.67 37.81
C LYS A 127 6.83 -11.26 38.10
N LYS A 128 6.83 -10.37 37.06
CA LYS A 128 7.21 -8.96 37.26
C LYS A 128 6.23 -8.22 38.16
N TYR A 129 4.92 -8.46 38.03
CA TYR A 129 3.91 -7.85 38.89
C TYR A 129 3.97 -8.38 40.33
N GLU A 130 4.19 -9.66 40.52
CA GLU A 130 4.39 -10.26 41.86
C GLU A 130 5.59 -9.65 42.58
N ALA A 131 6.73 -9.53 41.88
CA ALA A 131 7.94 -8.91 42.43
C ALA A 131 7.72 -7.43 42.76
N TRP A 132 7.04 -6.67 41.90
CA TRP A 132 6.68 -5.30 42.17
C TRP A 132 5.73 -5.15 43.35
N LEU A 133 4.72 -6.03 43.47
CA LEU A 133 3.76 -6.01 44.57
C LEU A 133 4.45 -6.26 45.90
N GLU A 134 5.36 -7.22 45.98
CA GLU A 134 6.13 -7.52 47.19
C GLU A 134 7.08 -6.34 47.56
N ALA A 135 7.74 -5.73 46.57
CA ALA A 135 8.55 -4.55 46.83
C ALA A 135 7.69 -3.36 47.32
N THR A 136 6.53 -3.16 46.72
CA THR A 136 5.57 -2.09 47.08
C THR A 136 5.07 -2.26 48.51
N LYS A 137 4.71 -3.48 48.93
CA LYS A 137 4.31 -3.77 50.33
C LYS A 137 5.41 -3.39 51.32
N LYS A 138 6.68 -3.69 51.01
CA LYS A 138 7.84 -3.32 51.83
C LYS A 138 8.05 -1.81 51.92
N SER A 139 7.92 -1.10 50.80
CA SER A 139 8.04 0.35 50.75
C SER A 139 6.93 1.04 51.56
N VAL A 140 5.68 0.55 51.48
CA VAL A 140 4.57 1.06 52.30
C VAL A 140 4.86 0.84 53.81
N ALA A 141 5.34 -0.32 54.19
CA ALA A 141 5.67 -0.63 55.60
C ALA A 141 6.86 0.19 56.14
N ALA A 142 7.68 0.74 55.24
CA ALA A 142 8.85 1.56 55.55
C ALA A 142 8.64 3.07 55.32
N ASP A 143 7.41 3.52 55.07
CA ASP A 143 7.06 4.90 54.75
C ASP A 143 7.87 5.50 53.56
N GLN A 144 8.16 4.65 52.56
CA GLN A 144 8.94 5.03 51.36
C GLN A 144 8.03 5.28 50.16
N LEU A 145 8.55 6.07 49.21
CA LEU A 145 7.85 6.30 47.91
C LEU A 145 7.73 4.99 47.13
N LEU A 146 6.56 4.81 46.50
CA LEU A 146 6.29 3.62 45.73
C LEU A 146 6.90 3.71 44.31
N ALA A 147 7.51 2.63 43.85
CA ALA A 147 7.89 2.50 42.46
C ALA A 147 6.68 2.33 41.54
N ALA A 148 6.77 2.83 40.32
CA ALA A 148 5.73 2.62 39.32
C ALA A 148 5.54 1.12 39.02
N PRO A 149 4.31 0.66 38.73
CA PRO A 149 4.07 -0.73 38.34
C PRO A 149 4.74 -1.04 37.01
N PRO A 150 5.08 -2.32 36.75
CA PRO A 150 5.53 -2.74 35.43
C PRO A 150 4.49 -2.44 34.36
N VAL A 151 4.95 -2.15 33.14
CA VAL A 151 4.04 -2.02 31.99
C VAL A 151 3.49 -3.41 31.63
N PHE A 152 2.17 -3.53 31.57
CA PHE A 152 1.53 -4.77 31.14
C PHE A 152 1.70 -4.95 29.63
N PRO A 153 2.12 -6.13 29.12
CA PRO A 153 2.30 -6.35 27.69
C PRO A 153 0.99 -6.13 26.93
N PRO A 154 0.92 -5.20 25.97
CA PRO A 154 -0.29 -4.93 25.21
C PRO A 154 -0.71 -6.12 24.33
N GLU A 155 0.23 -7.00 24.00
CA GLU A 155 0.00 -8.23 23.24
C GLU A 155 -0.92 -9.21 23.98
N LEU A 156 -0.96 -9.15 25.31
CA LEU A 156 -1.84 -9.99 26.13
C LEU A 156 -3.26 -9.41 26.26
N LEU A 157 -3.46 -8.15 25.93
CA LEU A 157 -4.76 -7.52 26.02
C LEU A 157 -5.64 -7.89 24.82
N PRO A 158 -6.96 -8.09 25.01
CA PRO A 158 -7.87 -8.36 23.91
C PRO A 158 -7.95 -7.16 22.98
N TYR A 159 -8.19 -7.42 21.70
CA TYR A 159 -8.50 -6.39 20.72
C TYR A 159 -9.79 -5.64 21.08
N GLN A 160 -9.80 -4.33 20.89
CA GLN A 160 -10.91 -3.44 21.19
C GLN A 160 -11.54 -2.83 19.94
N ASN A 161 -11.01 -3.13 18.76
CA ASN A 161 -11.40 -2.49 17.50
C ASN A 161 -11.71 -3.52 16.42
N VAL A 162 -12.78 -3.30 15.67
CA VAL A 162 -13.24 -4.14 14.55
C VAL A 162 -12.24 -4.23 13.38
N GLN A 163 -11.23 -3.35 13.32
CA GLN A 163 -10.18 -3.36 12.30
C GLN A 163 -9.05 -4.34 12.60
N GLN A 164 -9.04 -4.93 13.79
CA GLN A 164 -7.97 -5.82 14.22
C GLN A 164 -8.09 -7.22 13.58
N PRO A 165 -6.98 -7.91 13.34
CA PRO A 165 -7.00 -9.19 12.67
C PRO A 165 -7.92 -10.22 13.35
N THR A 166 -8.63 -11.01 12.55
CA THR A 166 -9.48 -12.16 12.93
C THR A 166 -10.75 -11.88 13.73
N VAL A 167 -10.95 -10.70 14.29
CA VAL A 167 -12.09 -10.44 15.22
C VAL A 167 -13.47 -10.60 14.58
N LEU A 168 -13.61 -10.32 13.29
CA LEU A 168 -14.85 -10.52 12.54
C LEU A 168 -14.95 -11.95 12.00
N TYR A 169 -13.84 -12.56 11.61
CA TYR A 169 -13.80 -13.99 11.34
C TYR A 169 -14.33 -14.78 12.53
N ASN A 170 -13.81 -14.53 13.72
CA ASN A 170 -14.19 -15.24 14.95
C ASN A 170 -15.69 -15.18 15.24
N ALA A 171 -16.34 -14.04 15.02
CA ALA A 171 -17.74 -13.83 15.40
C ALA A 171 -18.73 -13.99 14.24
N MET A 172 -18.30 -13.75 13.00
CA MET A 172 -19.22 -13.61 11.88
C MET A 172 -18.98 -14.64 10.75
N ILE A 173 -17.86 -15.35 10.77
CA ILE A 173 -17.52 -16.39 9.78
C ILE A 173 -17.39 -17.75 10.46
N ASN A 174 -16.64 -17.84 11.56
CA ASN A 174 -16.44 -19.12 12.27
C ASN A 174 -17.75 -19.80 12.67
N PRO A 175 -18.81 -19.09 13.12
CA PRO A 175 -20.11 -19.72 13.41
C PRO A 175 -20.80 -20.37 12.22
N LEU A 176 -20.34 -20.08 11.00
CA LEU A 176 -20.87 -20.67 9.76
C LEU A 176 -20.11 -21.95 9.37
N VAL A 177 -18.99 -22.27 10.02
CA VAL A 177 -18.23 -23.51 9.76
C VAL A 177 -18.90 -24.67 10.50
N PRO A 178 -19.14 -25.82 9.86
CA PRO A 178 -18.76 -26.25 8.50
C PRO A 178 -19.91 -26.15 7.48
N PHE A 179 -20.73 -25.10 7.50
CA PHE A 179 -21.85 -24.99 6.55
C PHE A 179 -21.38 -25.06 5.10
N ALA A 180 -21.97 -25.99 4.32
CA ALA A 180 -21.60 -26.15 2.91
C ALA A 180 -22.24 -25.04 2.06
N PHE A 181 -21.41 -24.25 1.37
CA PHE A 181 -21.85 -23.26 0.39
C PHE A 181 -21.07 -23.38 -0.93
N ARG A 182 -21.69 -22.92 -2.01
CA ARG A 182 -21.19 -23.09 -3.38
C ARG A 182 -20.04 -22.18 -3.71
N GLY A 183 -19.95 -21.01 -3.08
CA GLY A 183 -18.91 -20.02 -3.32
C GLY A 183 -19.06 -18.80 -2.42
N ALA A 184 -18.08 -17.95 -2.41
CA ALA A 184 -18.04 -16.69 -1.68
C ALA A 184 -17.96 -15.49 -2.64
N LEU A 185 -18.63 -14.39 -2.28
CA LEU A 185 -18.55 -13.10 -2.96
C LEU A 185 -17.86 -12.11 -2.05
N TRP A 186 -16.85 -11.43 -2.56
CA TRP A 186 -16.06 -10.47 -1.78
C TRP A 186 -16.09 -9.08 -2.41
N TYR A 187 -16.57 -8.09 -1.65
CA TYR A 187 -16.57 -6.69 -2.09
C TYR A 187 -16.01 -5.81 -0.98
N GLN A 188 -14.71 -5.60 -0.98
CA GLN A 188 -13.97 -4.86 0.03
C GLN A 188 -12.63 -4.38 -0.57
N GLY A 189 -11.99 -3.39 0.02
CA GLY A 189 -10.64 -2.93 -0.34
C GLY A 189 -10.40 -1.48 0.01
N GLU A 190 -11.42 -0.65 0.15
CA GLU A 190 -11.32 0.79 0.33
C GLU A 190 -10.49 1.18 1.56
N SER A 191 -10.64 0.43 2.67
CA SER A 191 -9.88 0.64 3.91
C SER A 191 -8.44 0.07 3.86
N ASN A 192 -8.10 -0.70 2.82
CA ASN A 192 -6.74 -1.19 2.55
C ASN A 192 -6.05 -0.41 1.41
N ARG A 193 -6.69 0.64 0.88
CA ARG A 193 -6.11 1.48 -0.17
C ARG A 193 -4.78 2.09 0.32
N GLY A 194 -3.77 2.05 -0.55
CA GLY A 194 -2.40 2.49 -0.23
C GLY A 194 -1.45 1.36 0.18
N GLU A 195 -1.95 0.12 0.28
CA GLU A 195 -1.10 -1.05 0.57
C GLU A 195 -0.49 -1.69 -0.69
N GLY A 196 -0.96 -1.29 -1.87
CA GLY A 196 -0.47 -1.85 -3.14
C GLY A 196 -0.51 -3.37 -3.15
N MET A 197 0.57 -4.01 -3.59
CA MET A 197 0.66 -5.47 -3.72
C MET A 197 0.57 -6.25 -2.40
N LEU A 198 0.72 -5.62 -1.23
CA LEU A 198 0.49 -6.29 0.05
C LEU A 198 -0.98 -6.77 0.18
N TYR A 199 -1.92 -6.05 -0.48
CA TYR A 199 -3.31 -6.48 -0.52
C TYR A 199 -3.50 -7.82 -1.26
N PHE A 200 -2.71 -8.11 -2.29
CA PHE A 200 -2.71 -9.44 -2.93
C PHE A 200 -2.35 -10.55 -1.94
N ASN A 201 -1.30 -10.36 -1.12
CA ASN A 201 -0.91 -11.32 -0.09
C ASN A 201 -2.02 -11.53 0.95
N LYS A 202 -2.74 -10.47 1.31
CA LYS A 202 -3.90 -10.54 2.20
C LYS A 202 -5.09 -11.25 1.56
N MET A 203 -5.33 -11.06 0.26
CA MET A 203 -6.33 -11.83 -0.49
C MET A 203 -5.99 -13.33 -0.52
N GLN A 204 -4.71 -13.69 -0.71
CA GLN A 204 -4.28 -15.09 -0.59
C GLN A 204 -4.57 -15.66 0.80
N ALA A 205 -4.25 -14.91 1.86
CA ALA A 205 -4.50 -15.32 3.23
C ALA A 205 -6.01 -15.51 3.51
N LEU A 206 -6.84 -14.59 3.05
CA LEU A 206 -8.30 -14.69 3.20
C LEU A 206 -8.85 -15.92 2.47
N ILE A 207 -8.55 -16.05 1.17
CA ILE A 207 -9.12 -17.10 0.31
C ILE A 207 -8.66 -18.48 0.76
N ASN A 208 -7.35 -18.68 0.93
CA ASN A 208 -6.80 -19.96 1.35
C ASN A 208 -7.19 -20.29 2.79
N GLY A 209 -7.26 -19.28 3.66
CA GLY A 209 -7.73 -19.44 5.02
C GLY A 209 -9.18 -19.92 5.09
N TRP A 210 -10.10 -19.31 4.33
CA TRP A 210 -11.49 -19.77 4.26
C TRP A 210 -11.60 -21.18 3.66
N ARG A 211 -10.87 -21.49 2.59
CA ARG A 211 -10.81 -22.85 2.02
C ARG A 211 -10.40 -23.88 3.05
N THR A 212 -9.40 -23.55 3.86
CA THR A 212 -8.90 -24.43 4.93
C THR A 212 -9.96 -24.64 6.01
N VAL A 213 -10.55 -23.58 6.57
CA VAL A 213 -11.50 -23.73 7.69
C VAL A 213 -12.83 -24.35 7.28
N PHE A 214 -13.27 -24.15 6.03
CA PHE A 214 -14.47 -24.81 5.47
C PHE A 214 -14.17 -26.18 4.84
N ASN A 215 -12.91 -26.63 4.91
CA ASN A 215 -12.44 -27.90 4.32
C ASN A 215 -12.89 -28.06 2.84
N ASN A 216 -12.74 -26.99 2.06
CA ASN A 216 -13.11 -26.95 0.65
C ASN A 216 -12.06 -26.18 -0.16
N ASN A 217 -11.05 -26.88 -0.65
CA ASN A 217 -9.94 -26.30 -1.42
C ASN A 217 -10.38 -25.71 -2.76
N ASP A 218 -11.51 -26.15 -3.30
CA ASP A 218 -12.06 -25.70 -4.58
C ASP A 218 -13.15 -24.63 -4.43
N LEU A 219 -13.34 -24.10 -3.21
CA LEU A 219 -14.34 -23.08 -2.96
C LEU A 219 -14.14 -21.91 -3.94
N ALA A 220 -15.15 -21.67 -4.78
CA ALA A 220 -15.16 -20.54 -5.71
C ALA A 220 -15.19 -19.22 -4.93
N PHE A 221 -14.34 -18.28 -5.32
CA PHE A 221 -14.22 -16.99 -4.65
C PHE A 221 -14.23 -15.86 -5.69
N TYR A 222 -15.36 -15.15 -5.81
CA TYR A 222 -15.52 -14.08 -6.77
C TYR A 222 -15.50 -12.74 -6.08
N PHE A 223 -14.73 -11.78 -6.61
CA PHE A 223 -14.55 -10.50 -5.96
C PHE A 223 -14.79 -9.32 -6.91
N VAL A 224 -15.03 -8.15 -6.31
CA VAL A 224 -15.28 -6.92 -7.04
C VAL A 224 -14.02 -6.06 -7.01
N GLN A 225 -13.53 -5.64 -8.18
CA GLN A 225 -12.53 -4.60 -8.28
C GLN A 225 -13.15 -3.27 -7.83
N LEU A 226 -12.40 -2.48 -7.06
CA LEU A 226 -12.90 -1.22 -6.51
C LEU A 226 -13.28 -0.23 -7.61
N ALA A 227 -14.40 0.46 -7.40
CA ALA A 227 -14.89 1.49 -8.29
C ALA A 227 -14.16 2.83 -8.08
N PRO A 228 -14.11 3.71 -9.10
CA PRO A 228 -13.59 5.06 -8.97
C PRO A 228 -14.30 5.88 -7.90
N TYR A 229 -13.52 6.60 -7.10
CA TYR A 229 -13.99 7.55 -6.10
C TYR A 229 -12.90 8.56 -5.76
N ASN A 230 -13.24 9.82 -5.62
CA ASN A 230 -12.29 10.87 -5.26
C ASN A 230 -11.97 10.82 -3.76
N TYR A 231 -10.88 10.16 -3.40
CA TYR A 231 -10.39 10.07 -2.03
C TYR A 231 -9.68 11.36 -1.55
N GLY A 232 -9.48 12.35 -2.41
CA GLY A 232 -8.82 13.61 -2.08
C GLY A 232 -7.31 13.55 -2.05
N ASN A 233 -6.71 12.43 -1.64
CA ASN A 233 -5.26 12.26 -1.55
C ASN A 233 -4.79 11.01 -2.32
N ASN A 234 -3.49 10.95 -2.60
CA ASN A 234 -2.82 9.85 -3.30
C ASN A 234 -3.66 9.25 -4.45
N PRO A 235 -3.76 9.94 -5.59
CA PRO A 235 -4.67 9.56 -6.68
C PRO A 235 -4.33 8.21 -7.32
N GLN A 236 -3.14 7.67 -7.10
CA GLN A 236 -2.68 6.39 -7.66
C GLN A 236 -3.03 5.20 -6.75
N ALA A 237 -3.26 5.41 -5.46
CA ALA A 237 -3.45 4.32 -4.49
C ALA A 237 -4.66 3.42 -4.80
N LEU A 238 -5.69 3.92 -5.50
CA LEU A 238 -6.80 3.08 -5.98
C LEU A 238 -6.33 2.15 -7.11
N ALA A 239 -5.55 2.66 -8.07
CA ALA A 239 -5.05 1.85 -9.17
C ALA A 239 -4.06 0.77 -8.67
N GLU A 240 -3.25 1.09 -7.67
CA GLU A 240 -2.32 0.14 -7.04
C GLU A 240 -3.04 -1.02 -6.33
N ILE A 241 -4.14 -0.75 -5.63
CA ILE A 241 -4.93 -1.85 -5.04
C ILE A 241 -5.74 -2.61 -6.09
N CYS A 242 -6.20 -1.95 -7.17
CA CYS A 242 -6.81 -2.62 -8.33
C CYS A 242 -5.81 -3.56 -9.02
N GLU A 243 -4.53 -3.18 -9.12
CA GLU A 243 -3.46 -4.05 -9.62
C GLU A 243 -3.30 -5.31 -8.74
N ALA A 244 -3.33 -5.16 -7.41
CA ALA A 244 -3.31 -6.27 -6.47
C ALA A 244 -4.56 -7.18 -6.60
N GLN A 245 -5.72 -6.59 -6.87
CA GLN A 245 -6.96 -7.36 -7.15
C GLN A 245 -6.85 -8.12 -8.49
N VAL A 246 -6.26 -7.54 -9.52
CA VAL A 246 -5.97 -8.27 -10.78
C VAL A 246 -4.99 -9.43 -10.51
N ALA A 247 -3.94 -9.20 -9.73
CA ALA A 247 -3.00 -10.25 -9.35
C ALA A 247 -3.67 -11.42 -8.60
N ALA A 248 -4.72 -11.15 -7.81
CA ALA A 248 -5.47 -12.18 -7.09
C ALA A 248 -6.22 -13.16 -8.02
N LEU A 249 -6.37 -12.85 -9.31
CA LEU A 249 -6.87 -13.80 -10.31
C LEU A 249 -5.91 -14.98 -10.58
N SER A 250 -4.66 -14.89 -10.14
CA SER A 250 -3.72 -16.02 -10.16
C SER A 250 -4.05 -17.10 -9.13
N ILE A 251 -4.89 -16.80 -8.15
CA ILE A 251 -5.37 -17.79 -7.17
C ILE A 251 -6.43 -18.65 -7.86
N PRO A 252 -6.30 -19.99 -7.88
CA PRO A 252 -7.24 -20.88 -8.54
C PRO A 252 -8.69 -20.66 -8.09
N ASN A 253 -9.65 -20.93 -8.96
CA ASN A 253 -11.10 -20.82 -8.69
C ASN A 253 -11.54 -19.43 -8.22
N THR A 254 -10.90 -18.37 -8.75
CA THR A 254 -11.29 -16.97 -8.53
C THR A 254 -11.85 -16.33 -9.80
N GLY A 255 -12.51 -15.22 -9.62
CA GLY A 255 -12.99 -14.35 -10.70
C GLY A 255 -13.27 -12.95 -10.20
N MET A 256 -13.22 -11.97 -11.10
CA MET A 256 -13.32 -10.56 -10.74
C MET A 256 -14.38 -9.82 -11.56
N ALA A 257 -15.25 -9.10 -10.89
CA ALA A 257 -16.14 -8.13 -11.50
C ALA A 257 -15.47 -6.75 -11.48
N VAL A 258 -15.07 -6.24 -12.63
CA VAL A 258 -14.52 -4.90 -12.79
C VAL A 258 -15.64 -3.87 -12.74
N THR A 259 -15.46 -2.74 -12.04
CA THR A 259 -16.50 -1.72 -11.80
C THR A 259 -16.04 -0.30 -12.12
N MET A 260 -15.04 -0.16 -13.00
CA MET A 260 -14.48 1.14 -13.39
C MET A 260 -15.49 2.07 -14.11
N ASP A 261 -16.54 1.51 -14.70
CA ASP A 261 -17.56 2.22 -15.49
C ASP A 261 -18.87 2.51 -14.75
N ILE A 262 -19.02 2.00 -13.54
CA ILE A 262 -20.25 2.12 -12.72
C ILE A 262 -19.97 2.76 -11.35
N GLY A 263 -18.84 3.44 -11.22
CA GLY A 263 -18.47 4.22 -10.05
C GLY A 263 -19.32 5.48 -9.87
N ASN A 264 -19.01 6.20 -8.82
CA ASN A 264 -19.45 7.58 -8.60
C ASN A 264 -18.31 8.30 -7.87
N ILE A 265 -17.61 9.18 -8.57
CA ILE A 265 -16.46 9.90 -8.01
C ILE A 265 -16.80 10.80 -6.82
N LYS A 266 -18.08 11.07 -6.57
CA LYS A 266 -18.59 11.89 -5.44
C LYS A 266 -19.20 11.06 -4.31
N ASP A 267 -19.43 9.75 -4.53
CA ASP A 267 -19.99 8.85 -3.51
C ASP A 267 -19.27 7.50 -3.57
N ILE A 268 -18.58 7.15 -2.48
CA ILE A 268 -17.84 5.89 -2.35
C ILE A 268 -18.74 4.65 -2.47
N HIS A 269 -20.07 4.83 -2.38
CA HIS A 269 -21.07 3.77 -2.47
C HIS A 269 -21.85 3.81 -3.80
N PRO A 270 -21.28 3.33 -4.93
CA PRO A 270 -21.98 3.33 -6.21
C PRO A 270 -23.33 2.60 -6.12
N LYS A 271 -24.40 3.24 -6.61
CA LYS A 271 -25.77 2.71 -6.48
C LYS A 271 -26.07 1.58 -7.46
N ASN A 272 -25.32 1.45 -8.57
CA ASN A 272 -25.54 0.42 -9.58
C ASN A 272 -25.09 -0.97 -9.09
N LYS A 273 -25.78 -1.50 -8.09
CA LYS A 273 -25.52 -2.85 -7.55
C LYS A 273 -26.13 -3.96 -8.41
N GLN A 274 -27.08 -3.61 -9.29
CA GLN A 274 -27.61 -4.49 -10.31
C GLN A 274 -26.49 -5.02 -11.20
N GLU A 275 -25.66 -4.11 -11.74
CA GLU A 275 -24.56 -4.49 -12.61
C GLU A 275 -23.44 -5.22 -11.87
N VAL A 276 -23.14 -4.83 -10.63
CA VAL A 276 -22.20 -5.58 -9.76
C VAL A 276 -22.66 -7.02 -9.58
N GLY A 277 -23.93 -7.23 -9.21
CA GLY A 277 -24.52 -8.56 -9.03
C GLY A 277 -24.50 -9.37 -10.31
N ARG A 278 -24.86 -8.75 -11.45
CA ARG A 278 -24.84 -9.40 -12.76
C ARG A 278 -23.42 -9.86 -13.14
N ARG A 279 -22.40 -9.00 -13.03
CA ARG A 279 -21.01 -9.35 -13.36
C ARG A 279 -20.45 -10.49 -12.47
N LEU A 280 -20.78 -10.47 -11.19
CA LEU A 280 -20.44 -11.59 -10.30
C LEU A 280 -21.18 -12.89 -10.71
N ALA A 281 -22.46 -12.80 -11.13
CA ALA A 281 -23.22 -13.95 -11.60
C ALA A 281 -22.66 -14.52 -12.91
N LEU A 282 -22.18 -13.68 -13.84
CA LEU A 282 -21.49 -14.15 -15.06
C LEU A 282 -20.26 -15.01 -14.69
N GLN A 283 -19.46 -14.60 -13.69
CA GLN A 283 -18.32 -15.40 -13.21
C GLN A 283 -18.80 -16.78 -12.71
N ALA A 284 -19.86 -16.82 -11.91
CA ALA A 284 -20.40 -18.05 -11.38
C ALA A 284 -21.01 -18.95 -12.48
N LEU A 285 -21.80 -18.38 -13.39
CA LEU A 285 -22.41 -19.11 -14.49
C LEU A 285 -21.36 -19.80 -15.36
N ASN A 286 -20.30 -19.09 -15.75
CA ASN A 286 -19.24 -19.69 -16.56
C ASN A 286 -18.36 -20.65 -15.75
N LYS A 287 -17.82 -20.21 -14.60
CA LYS A 287 -16.75 -20.94 -13.89
C LYS A 287 -17.27 -22.01 -12.93
N THR A 288 -18.40 -21.74 -12.24
CA THR A 288 -18.97 -22.67 -11.25
C THR A 288 -20.05 -23.57 -11.87
N TYR A 289 -20.89 -23.02 -12.75
CA TYR A 289 -22.02 -23.74 -13.34
C TYR A 289 -21.76 -24.24 -14.76
N GLY A 290 -20.57 -23.95 -15.33
CA GLY A 290 -20.10 -24.55 -16.58
C GLY A 290 -20.70 -24.00 -17.87
N GLN A 291 -21.42 -22.87 -17.83
CA GLN A 291 -21.96 -22.20 -19.03
C GLN A 291 -20.83 -21.47 -19.78
N LYS A 292 -20.05 -22.20 -20.55
CA LYS A 292 -18.82 -21.70 -21.19
C LYS A 292 -19.06 -20.63 -22.27
N GLU A 293 -20.27 -20.55 -22.81
CA GLU A 293 -20.70 -19.51 -23.74
C GLU A 293 -20.90 -18.14 -23.10
N VAL A 294 -21.01 -18.07 -21.77
CA VAL A 294 -21.17 -16.83 -21.04
C VAL A 294 -19.83 -16.12 -20.96
N VAL A 295 -19.69 -14.96 -21.59
CA VAL A 295 -18.50 -14.10 -21.44
C VAL A 295 -18.53 -13.45 -20.06
N CYS A 296 -17.59 -13.79 -19.21
CA CYS A 296 -17.55 -13.35 -17.81
C CYS A 296 -16.35 -12.50 -17.45
N ASP A 297 -15.25 -12.63 -18.16
CA ASP A 297 -14.00 -11.96 -17.84
C ASP A 297 -13.87 -10.62 -18.56
N SER A 298 -13.46 -9.61 -17.81
CA SER A 298 -13.12 -8.28 -18.32
C SER A 298 -11.80 -8.28 -19.09
N PRO A 299 -11.58 -7.36 -20.04
CA PRO A 299 -10.27 -7.19 -20.68
C PRO A 299 -9.19 -6.90 -19.64
N LEU A 300 -8.12 -7.66 -19.68
CA LEU A 300 -6.94 -7.49 -18.85
C LEU A 300 -5.72 -7.27 -19.73
N PHE A 301 -4.77 -6.49 -19.23
CA PHE A 301 -3.46 -6.36 -19.87
C PHE A 301 -2.83 -7.74 -20.08
N ASP A 302 -2.28 -7.97 -21.27
CA ASP A 302 -1.57 -9.19 -21.64
C ASP A 302 -0.10 -8.90 -21.98
N ASN A 303 0.13 -8.02 -22.96
CA ASN A 303 1.47 -7.72 -23.43
C ASN A 303 1.63 -6.26 -23.85
N LEU A 304 2.87 -5.75 -23.72
CA LEU A 304 3.30 -4.45 -24.22
C LEU A 304 4.45 -4.64 -25.20
N LYS A 305 4.31 -4.09 -26.41
CA LYS A 305 5.39 -3.98 -27.39
C LYS A 305 5.67 -2.50 -27.65
N LEU A 306 6.94 -2.13 -27.59
CA LEU A 306 7.40 -0.76 -27.85
C LEU A 306 8.12 -0.76 -29.19
N GLU A 307 7.57 -0.13 -30.19
CA GLU A 307 8.11 -0.11 -31.55
C GLU A 307 7.70 1.15 -32.30
N ASP A 308 8.54 1.65 -33.19
CA ASP A 308 8.29 2.77 -34.09
C ASP A 308 7.70 4.02 -33.39
N GLY A 309 8.20 4.35 -32.19
CA GLY A 309 7.70 5.48 -31.40
C GLY A 309 6.31 5.29 -30.80
N LYS A 310 5.78 4.06 -30.83
CA LYS A 310 4.44 3.72 -30.32
C LYS A 310 4.51 2.66 -29.25
N ALA A 311 3.49 2.63 -28.41
CA ALA A 311 3.26 1.55 -27.47
C ALA A 311 2.04 0.73 -27.91
N VAL A 312 2.25 -0.53 -28.22
CA VAL A 312 1.24 -1.47 -28.69
C VAL A 312 0.86 -2.42 -27.55
N ILE A 313 -0.38 -2.35 -27.12
CA ILE A 313 -0.90 -3.10 -25.98
C ILE A 313 -1.86 -4.17 -26.49
N THR A 314 -1.61 -5.42 -26.10
CA THR A 314 -2.55 -6.53 -26.34
C THR A 314 -3.34 -6.80 -25.06
N PHE A 315 -4.64 -7.04 -25.20
CA PHE A 315 -5.52 -7.42 -24.10
C PHE A 315 -5.94 -8.88 -24.24
N LYS A 316 -5.96 -9.62 -23.15
CA LYS A 316 -6.64 -10.91 -23.05
C LYS A 316 -8.10 -10.71 -22.63
N ASN A 317 -8.94 -11.74 -22.79
CA ASN A 317 -10.37 -11.75 -22.49
C ASN A 317 -11.19 -10.78 -23.35
N ALA A 318 -10.73 -10.51 -24.56
CA ALA A 318 -11.44 -9.74 -25.56
C ALA A 318 -11.13 -10.30 -26.94
N VAL A 319 -12.16 -10.56 -27.75
CA VAL A 319 -12.03 -10.84 -29.17
C VAL A 319 -11.96 -9.50 -29.92
N GLU A 320 -12.78 -8.55 -29.51
CA GLU A 320 -12.85 -7.21 -30.04
C GLU A 320 -13.06 -6.21 -28.90
N LEU A 321 -12.20 -5.20 -28.83
CA LEU A 321 -12.36 -4.06 -27.94
C LEU A 321 -13.19 -2.98 -28.63
N LYS A 322 -13.95 -2.25 -27.83
CA LYS A 322 -14.71 -1.08 -28.27
C LYS A 322 -14.82 -0.07 -27.13
N THR A 323 -15.30 1.11 -27.44
CA THR A 323 -15.67 2.10 -26.43
C THR A 323 -17.18 2.08 -26.19
N ARG A 324 -17.62 2.15 -24.94
CA ARG A 324 -19.05 2.10 -24.56
C ARG A 324 -19.84 3.32 -25.02
N ASP A 325 -19.15 4.42 -25.32
CA ASP A 325 -19.75 5.70 -25.72
C ASP A 325 -19.45 6.11 -27.17
N GLY A 326 -18.76 5.26 -27.94
CA GLY A 326 -18.40 5.50 -29.33
C GLY A 326 -17.32 6.57 -29.54
N LYS A 327 -16.72 7.12 -28.45
CA LYS A 327 -15.62 8.08 -28.52
C LYS A 327 -14.27 7.37 -28.61
N THR A 328 -13.20 8.15 -28.79
CA THR A 328 -11.83 7.61 -28.70
C THR A 328 -11.57 6.99 -27.31
N PRO A 329 -10.76 5.90 -27.23
CA PRO A 329 -10.35 5.33 -25.95
C PRO A 329 -9.64 6.39 -25.10
N ASP A 330 -9.98 6.41 -23.82
CA ASP A 330 -9.47 7.42 -22.88
C ASP A 330 -8.65 6.81 -21.74
N TRP A 331 -8.10 7.65 -20.86
CA TRP A 331 -7.31 7.27 -19.68
C TRP A 331 -6.03 6.49 -19.97
N PHE A 332 -5.50 6.54 -21.18
CA PHE A 332 -4.17 6.02 -21.51
C PHE A 332 -3.11 7.10 -21.34
N GLU A 333 -2.00 6.73 -20.74
CA GLU A 333 -0.82 7.58 -20.59
C GLU A 333 0.44 6.81 -20.91
N VAL A 334 1.41 7.50 -21.52
CA VAL A 334 2.70 6.95 -21.92
C VAL A 334 3.81 7.84 -21.40
N ALA A 335 4.89 7.25 -20.91
CA ALA A 335 6.10 7.94 -20.50
C ALA A 335 7.33 7.44 -21.28
N GLY A 336 8.26 8.35 -21.55
CA GLY A 336 9.57 8.07 -22.11
C GLY A 336 10.69 8.10 -21.07
N GLU A 337 11.89 8.46 -21.51
CA GLU A 337 13.10 8.52 -20.69
C GLU A 337 13.00 9.55 -19.54
N ASP A 338 12.18 10.58 -19.71
CA ASP A 338 11.91 11.60 -18.71
C ASP A 338 11.06 11.08 -17.53
N GLY A 339 10.46 9.90 -17.65
CA GLY A 339 9.60 9.31 -16.63
C GLY A 339 8.26 10.03 -16.40
N VAL A 340 7.95 11.04 -17.23
CA VAL A 340 6.72 11.82 -17.11
C VAL A 340 5.62 11.19 -17.96
N PHE A 341 4.54 10.76 -17.31
CA PHE A 341 3.37 10.22 -18.01
C PHE A 341 2.55 11.35 -18.67
N LYS A 342 2.33 11.21 -19.95
CA LYS A 342 1.54 12.14 -20.80
C LYS A 342 0.35 11.39 -21.37
N LYS A 343 -0.79 12.09 -21.49
CA LYS A 343 -1.98 11.53 -22.14
C LYS A 343 -1.62 11.09 -23.56
N ALA A 344 -2.05 9.89 -23.93
CA ALA A 344 -1.81 9.31 -25.24
C ALA A 344 -3.06 9.33 -26.12
N ASP A 345 -2.84 9.45 -27.41
CA ASP A 345 -3.82 9.10 -28.43
C ASP A 345 -3.87 7.58 -28.56
N ALA A 346 -5.08 7.01 -28.64
CA ALA A 346 -5.30 5.57 -28.63
C ALA A 346 -6.16 5.13 -29.83
N VAL A 347 -5.73 4.07 -30.51
CA VAL A 347 -6.45 3.47 -31.64
C VAL A 347 -6.66 1.99 -31.37
N ILE A 348 -7.93 1.53 -31.49
CA ILE A 348 -8.30 0.12 -31.31
C ILE A 348 -8.23 -0.63 -32.64
N ALA A 349 -7.69 -1.85 -32.60
CA ALA A 349 -7.77 -2.83 -33.67
C ALA A 349 -7.91 -4.22 -33.05
N LYS A 350 -9.12 -4.81 -33.09
CA LYS A 350 -9.46 -6.07 -32.41
C LYS A 350 -9.18 -5.96 -30.89
N ASN A 351 -8.34 -6.83 -30.35
CA ASN A 351 -7.92 -6.84 -28.95
C ASN A 351 -6.63 -6.04 -28.68
N ILE A 352 -6.24 -5.18 -29.60
CA ILE A 352 -5.03 -4.36 -29.54
C ILE A 352 -5.39 -2.88 -29.42
N VAL A 353 -4.65 -2.16 -28.58
CA VAL A 353 -4.67 -0.70 -28.50
C VAL A 353 -3.28 -0.16 -28.82
N THR A 354 -3.18 0.66 -29.85
CA THR A 354 -1.93 1.34 -30.21
C THR A 354 -1.95 2.77 -29.66
N LEU A 355 -0.94 3.13 -28.89
CA LEU A 355 -0.79 4.44 -28.27
C LEU A 355 0.31 5.24 -28.93
N SER A 356 0.07 6.56 -29.05
CA SER A 356 1.07 7.52 -29.47
C SER A 356 0.96 8.83 -28.67
N VAL A 357 2.08 9.51 -28.51
CA VAL A 357 2.16 10.82 -27.85
C VAL A 357 2.99 11.73 -28.74
N ALA A 358 2.44 12.89 -29.10
CA ALA A 358 3.15 13.84 -29.95
C ALA A 358 4.49 14.27 -29.33
N GLY A 359 5.57 14.15 -30.11
CA GLY A 359 6.94 14.48 -29.67
C GLY A 359 7.61 13.45 -28.76
N LEU A 360 7.03 12.27 -28.55
CA LEU A 360 7.63 11.17 -27.81
C LEU A 360 8.09 10.06 -28.76
N GLU A 361 9.37 10.08 -29.12
CA GLU A 361 9.96 9.11 -30.06
C GLU A 361 10.26 7.75 -29.42
N LYS A 362 10.52 7.72 -28.09
CA LYS A 362 10.90 6.51 -27.36
C LYS A 362 9.98 6.29 -26.15
N PRO A 363 8.80 5.68 -26.34
CA PRO A 363 7.97 5.25 -25.22
C PRO A 363 8.68 4.15 -24.43
N LEU A 364 8.59 4.16 -23.11
CA LEU A 364 9.18 3.17 -22.22
C LEU A 364 8.19 2.51 -21.29
N ALA A 365 7.14 3.24 -20.89
CA ALA A 365 6.12 2.73 -20.01
C ALA A 365 4.75 3.28 -20.34
N VAL A 366 3.73 2.51 -20.02
CA VAL A 366 2.31 2.87 -20.20
C VAL A 366 1.55 2.65 -18.90
N ARG A 367 0.46 3.39 -18.72
CA ARG A 367 -0.53 3.12 -17.69
C ARG A 367 -1.93 3.44 -18.22
N PHE A 368 -2.91 2.69 -17.73
CA PHE A 368 -4.30 2.84 -18.08
C PHE A 368 -5.15 2.97 -16.83
N ALA A 369 -6.03 3.96 -16.79
CA ALA A 369 -6.91 4.25 -15.65
C ALA A 369 -6.17 4.34 -14.31
N TRP A 370 -4.95 4.89 -14.32
CA TRP A 370 -4.05 4.94 -13.16
C TRP A 370 -4.33 6.15 -12.26
N ASN A 371 -5.62 6.33 -11.93
CA ASN A 371 -6.09 7.45 -11.12
C ASN A 371 -7.40 7.07 -10.41
N HIS A 372 -7.61 7.55 -9.19
CA HIS A 372 -8.77 7.23 -8.37
C HIS A 372 -10.10 7.80 -8.90
N ILE A 373 -10.06 8.72 -9.86
CA ILE A 373 -11.26 9.27 -10.53
C ILE A 373 -11.41 8.77 -11.98
N ALA A 374 -10.62 7.76 -12.36
CA ALA A 374 -10.66 7.25 -13.73
C ALA A 374 -11.94 6.46 -14.00
N GLU A 375 -12.73 6.90 -14.95
CA GLU A 375 -13.93 6.23 -15.47
C GLU A 375 -13.75 5.90 -16.96
N PRO A 376 -12.87 4.92 -17.31
CA PRO A 376 -12.51 4.63 -18.69
C PRO A 376 -13.70 4.10 -19.51
N ASN A 377 -13.67 4.37 -20.82
CA ASN A 377 -14.72 3.94 -21.74
C ASN A 377 -14.44 2.61 -22.45
N LEU A 378 -13.25 2.00 -22.27
CA LEU A 378 -12.84 0.76 -22.95
C LEU A 378 -13.56 -0.49 -22.40
N VAL A 379 -14.17 -1.25 -23.30
CA VAL A 379 -14.90 -2.49 -22.98
C VAL A 379 -14.63 -3.56 -24.03
N ASN A 380 -14.90 -4.84 -23.69
CA ASN A 380 -14.92 -5.92 -24.68
C ASN A 380 -16.27 -6.00 -25.44
N GLU A 381 -16.40 -6.99 -26.32
CA GLU A 381 -17.62 -7.27 -27.09
C GLU A 381 -18.87 -7.49 -26.22
N ALA A 382 -18.70 -8.02 -25.01
CA ALA A 382 -19.79 -8.24 -24.04
C ALA A 382 -20.10 -7.00 -23.19
N GLY A 383 -19.39 -5.88 -23.39
CA GLY A 383 -19.58 -4.65 -22.65
C GLY A 383 -18.98 -4.66 -21.25
N LEU A 384 -18.07 -5.60 -20.95
CA LEU A 384 -17.33 -5.63 -19.68
C LEU A 384 -16.14 -4.67 -19.75
N PRO A 385 -15.95 -3.79 -18.73
CA PRO A 385 -14.91 -2.76 -18.76
C PRO A 385 -13.52 -3.34 -18.55
N ALA A 386 -12.50 -2.70 -19.17
CA ALA A 386 -11.11 -3.06 -18.96
C ALA A 386 -10.64 -2.66 -17.54
N ALA A 387 -9.79 -3.50 -16.96
CA ALA A 387 -9.17 -3.25 -15.67
C ALA A 387 -7.98 -2.28 -15.79
N ALA A 388 -7.73 -1.49 -14.74
CA ALA A 388 -6.55 -0.64 -14.63
C ALA A 388 -5.26 -1.47 -14.66
N PHE A 389 -4.20 -0.92 -15.30
CA PHE A 389 -2.88 -1.55 -15.34
C PHE A 389 -1.77 -0.53 -15.57
N ARG A 390 -0.54 -0.96 -15.33
CA ARG A 390 0.69 -0.32 -15.79
C ARG A 390 1.64 -1.38 -16.37
N ALA A 391 2.47 -0.97 -17.31
CA ALA A 391 3.44 -1.85 -17.95
C ALA A 391 4.64 -1.06 -18.48
N GLY A 392 5.73 -1.76 -18.76
CA GLY A 392 7.01 -1.18 -19.15
C GLY A 392 7.87 -0.84 -17.94
N LYS A 393 9.08 -0.32 -18.21
CA LYS A 393 10.05 0.02 -17.16
C LYS A 393 10.63 1.40 -17.43
N LEU A 394 10.43 2.31 -16.50
CA LEU A 394 11.05 3.63 -16.55
C LEU A 394 12.48 3.56 -16.00
N PRO A 395 13.41 4.38 -16.54
CA PRO A 395 14.69 4.59 -15.92
C PRO A 395 14.51 5.14 -14.51
N GLU A 396 15.28 4.64 -13.56
CA GLU A 396 15.21 5.10 -12.17
C GLU A 396 15.59 6.59 -12.02
N THR A 397 16.39 7.10 -12.97
CA THR A 397 16.80 8.52 -13.02
C THR A 397 15.91 9.38 -13.89
N GLY A 398 14.90 8.84 -14.59
CA GLY A 398 14.11 9.58 -15.59
C GLY A 398 13.50 10.87 -15.04
N LYS A 399 12.79 10.77 -13.92
CA LYS A 399 12.18 11.95 -13.29
C LYS A 399 13.21 12.96 -12.76
N LEU A 400 14.35 12.48 -12.25
CA LEU A 400 15.45 13.37 -11.85
C LEU A 400 15.92 14.19 -13.04
N LEU A 401 16.14 13.59 -14.21
CA LEU A 401 16.65 14.28 -15.38
C LEU A 401 15.67 15.34 -15.91
N SER A 402 14.37 15.11 -15.76
CA SER A 402 13.36 16.11 -16.13
C SER A 402 13.33 17.34 -15.19
N LEU A 403 13.66 17.14 -13.90
CA LEU A 403 13.65 18.18 -12.88
C LEU A 403 15.01 18.89 -12.72
N VAL A 404 16.08 18.16 -12.96
CA VAL A 404 17.47 18.59 -12.79
C VAL A 404 18.29 18.16 -14.01
N PRO A 405 18.23 18.89 -15.13
CA PRO A 405 19.00 18.55 -16.33
C PRO A 405 20.52 18.46 -16.11
N GLU A 406 21.04 19.14 -15.09
CA GLU A 406 22.45 19.09 -14.68
C GLU A 406 22.88 17.70 -14.20
N ALA A 407 21.92 16.83 -13.86
CA ALA A 407 22.20 15.44 -13.45
C ALA A 407 22.47 14.48 -14.63
N LYS A 408 22.40 14.95 -15.89
CA LYS A 408 22.50 14.10 -17.10
C LYS A 408 23.75 13.20 -17.16
N ASP A 409 24.88 13.68 -16.64
CA ASP A 409 26.15 12.98 -16.68
C ASP A 409 26.41 12.15 -15.41
N PHE A 410 25.45 12.09 -14.49
CA PHE A 410 25.54 11.28 -13.28
C PHE A 410 24.98 9.87 -13.52
N LYS A 411 25.72 8.87 -13.03
CA LYS A 411 25.34 7.46 -13.04
C LYS A 411 24.71 7.10 -11.69
N LEU A 412 23.61 6.35 -11.72
CA LEU A 412 22.98 5.81 -10.51
C LEU A 412 23.86 4.71 -9.92
N VAL A 413 24.11 4.80 -8.61
CA VAL A 413 24.82 3.78 -7.83
C VAL A 413 23.86 3.05 -6.90
N TYR A 414 23.12 3.80 -6.07
CA TYR A 414 22.16 3.21 -5.13
C TYR A 414 20.80 3.92 -5.22
N ALA A 415 19.73 3.13 -5.00
CA ALA A 415 18.39 3.65 -4.81
C ALA A 415 17.71 2.98 -3.63
N LEU A 416 16.93 3.74 -2.86
CA LEU A 416 16.10 3.24 -1.76
C LEU A 416 14.81 4.07 -1.60
N ASN A 417 13.82 3.49 -0.91
CA ASN A 417 12.64 4.21 -0.45
C ASN A 417 12.90 4.79 0.95
N PRO A 418 13.06 6.11 1.13
CA PRO A 418 13.41 6.69 2.43
C PRO A 418 12.23 6.74 3.41
N VAL A 419 11.00 6.67 2.94
CA VAL A 419 9.79 6.68 3.80
C VAL A 419 9.59 5.31 4.46
N ASN A 420 9.95 4.25 3.76
CA ASN A 420 9.88 2.88 4.27
C ASN A 420 11.05 2.06 3.72
N PRO A 421 12.27 2.28 4.22
CA PRO A 421 13.46 1.58 3.75
C PRO A 421 13.36 0.10 4.07
N GLN A 422 13.84 -0.73 3.15
CA GLN A 422 14.01 -2.16 3.43
C GLN A 422 15.23 -2.34 4.33
N MET A 423 15.06 -3.14 5.39
CA MET A 423 16.10 -3.37 6.37
C MET A 423 16.39 -4.87 6.53
N ALA A 424 17.67 -5.23 6.62
CA ALA A 424 18.13 -6.55 7.07
C ALA A 424 18.81 -6.37 8.44
N GLY A 425 18.04 -6.51 9.51
CA GLY A 425 18.47 -6.04 10.83
C GLY A 425 18.55 -4.52 10.86
N GLN A 426 19.72 -3.98 11.14
CA GLN A 426 19.99 -2.53 11.12
C GLN A 426 20.68 -2.05 9.83
N LYS A 427 20.84 -2.95 8.86
CA LYS A 427 21.48 -2.66 7.57
C LYS A 427 20.43 -2.26 6.54
N ILE A 428 20.69 -1.19 5.79
CA ILE A 428 19.87 -0.76 4.66
C ILE A 428 20.03 -1.75 3.50
N VAL A 429 18.90 -2.19 2.94
CA VAL A 429 18.85 -2.96 1.69
C VAL A 429 18.42 -2.03 0.58
N TYR A 430 19.32 -1.76 -0.36
CA TYR A 430 19.02 -0.94 -1.53
C TYR A 430 18.08 -1.67 -2.50
N VAL A 431 17.10 -0.95 -3.01
CA VAL A 431 16.24 -1.44 -4.11
C VAL A 431 17.07 -1.62 -5.38
N THR A 432 18.05 -0.73 -5.58
CA THR A 432 19.02 -0.81 -6.66
C THR A 432 20.42 -0.63 -6.07
N ASP A 433 21.30 -1.55 -6.43
CA ASP A 433 22.73 -1.53 -6.10
C ASP A 433 23.55 -1.82 -7.36
N LYS A 434 24.20 -0.77 -7.87
CA LYS A 434 25.04 -0.80 -9.08
C LYS A 434 26.49 -0.41 -8.80
N HIS A 435 26.92 -0.43 -7.53
CA HIS A 435 28.29 0.00 -7.22
C HIS A 435 29.36 -0.79 -7.98
N GLY A 436 29.13 -2.08 -8.27
CA GLY A 436 30.02 -2.92 -9.07
C GLY A 436 30.01 -2.63 -10.58
N GLU A 437 29.05 -1.83 -11.07
CA GLU A 437 28.96 -1.47 -12.50
C GLU A 437 29.65 -0.13 -12.81
N VAL A 438 30.03 0.63 -11.80
CA VAL A 438 30.66 1.95 -11.98
C VAL A 438 32.16 1.82 -12.04
N SER A 439 32.74 2.35 -13.08
CA SER A 439 34.19 2.41 -13.30
C SER A 439 34.69 3.83 -13.53
N GLY A 440 35.98 4.07 -13.32
CA GLY A 440 36.65 5.37 -13.44
C GLY A 440 36.79 6.09 -12.10
N SER A 441 37.54 7.18 -12.09
CA SER A 441 37.69 8.02 -10.88
C SER A 441 36.45 8.88 -10.67
N ILE A 442 35.97 8.95 -9.43
CA ILE A 442 34.82 9.78 -9.06
C ILE A 442 35.21 11.26 -9.15
N SER A 443 34.50 12.01 -9.97
CA SER A 443 34.68 13.47 -10.10
C SER A 443 33.64 14.28 -9.31
N ARG A 444 32.43 13.72 -9.12
CA ARG A 444 31.34 14.30 -8.31
C ARG A 444 30.54 13.20 -7.65
N ILE A 445 30.02 13.47 -6.46
CA ILE A 445 29.00 12.62 -5.78
C ILE A 445 27.71 13.44 -5.70
N ALA A 446 26.56 12.81 -5.86
CA ALA A 446 25.27 13.48 -5.69
C ALA A 446 24.25 12.61 -4.96
N TYR A 447 23.37 13.29 -4.23
CA TYR A 447 22.20 12.73 -3.57
C TYR A 447 20.94 13.42 -4.12
N TYR A 448 19.94 12.62 -4.46
CA TYR A 448 18.65 13.13 -4.86
C TYR A 448 17.58 12.53 -3.94
N LEU A 449 16.93 13.37 -3.16
CA LEU A 449 15.79 13.00 -2.33
C LEU A 449 14.52 13.58 -2.94
N GLU A 450 13.54 12.70 -3.16
CA GLU A 450 12.18 13.06 -3.56
C GLU A 450 11.20 12.51 -2.53
N LEU A 451 10.27 13.35 -2.09
CA LEU A 451 9.24 13.02 -1.11
C LEU A 451 7.87 13.31 -1.70
N THR A 452 7.01 12.30 -1.78
CA THR A 452 5.63 12.42 -2.24
C THR A 452 4.73 12.76 -1.06
N LYS A 453 4.10 13.93 -1.10
CA LYS A 453 3.15 14.38 -0.07
C LYS A 453 1.83 13.61 -0.18
N ALA A 454 1.04 13.61 0.89
CA ALA A 454 -0.26 12.96 0.94
C ALA A 454 -1.27 13.50 -0.09
N ASP A 455 -1.13 14.76 -0.52
CA ASP A 455 -1.94 15.41 -1.56
C ASP A 455 -1.49 15.09 -3.00
N GLY A 456 -0.42 14.28 -3.16
CA GLY A 456 0.16 13.89 -4.44
C GLY A 456 1.22 14.87 -4.98
N GLY A 457 1.49 15.98 -4.28
CA GLY A 457 2.60 16.88 -4.59
C GLY A 457 3.95 16.23 -4.28
N ASN A 458 4.99 16.63 -4.99
CA ASN A 458 6.36 16.13 -4.74
C ASN A 458 7.28 17.28 -4.36
N ASP A 459 7.96 17.11 -3.24
CA ASP A 459 9.12 17.91 -2.87
C ASP A 459 10.38 17.16 -3.30
N TYR A 460 11.37 17.87 -3.85
CA TYR A 460 12.63 17.26 -4.20
C TYR A 460 13.82 18.16 -3.87
N ILE A 461 14.96 17.53 -3.68
CA ILE A 461 16.27 18.17 -3.63
C ILE A 461 17.32 17.30 -4.31
N PHE A 462 18.18 17.93 -5.10
CA PHE A 462 19.39 17.37 -5.65
C PHE A 462 20.57 18.14 -5.08
N VAL A 463 21.53 17.42 -4.49
CA VAL A 463 22.75 18.00 -3.93
C VAL A 463 23.94 17.26 -4.52
N ALA A 464 24.74 17.93 -5.34
CA ALA A 464 26.01 17.40 -5.83
C ALA A 464 27.18 18.13 -5.18
N MET A 465 28.29 17.40 -4.97
CA MET A 465 29.47 17.88 -4.27
C MET A 465 30.75 17.29 -4.83
N ASP A 466 31.89 17.87 -4.48
CA ASP A 466 33.18 17.25 -4.74
C ASP A 466 33.27 15.90 -4.02
N PRO A 467 34.02 14.92 -4.57
CA PRO A 467 34.08 13.60 -3.99
C PRO A 467 34.84 13.62 -2.66
N PHE A 468 34.20 13.19 -1.60
CA PHE A 468 34.80 12.98 -0.29
C PHE A 468 35.50 11.63 -0.16
N THR A 469 35.32 10.76 -1.13
CA THR A 469 35.97 9.45 -1.25
C THR A 469 36.06 9.03 -2.72
N GLN A 470 37.02 8.16 -3.03
CA GLN A 470 37.13 7.45 -4.32
C GLN A 470 36.61 6.02 -4.23
N ASP A 471 36.24 5.56 -3.04
CA ASP A 471 35.68 4.24 -2.79
C ASP A 471 34.16 4.29 -2.98
N ILE A 472 33.67 3.74 -4.08
CA ILE A 472 32.26 3.74 -4.46
C ILE A 472 31.37 3.03 -3.43
N SER A 473 31.91 2.08 -2.67
CA SER A 473 31.15 1.38 -1.62
C SER A 473 30.86 2.26 -0.40
N LYS A 474 31.54 3.40 -0.27
CA LYS A 474 31.43 4.33 0.88
C LYS A 474 30.59 5.57 0.59
N ILE A 475 30.03 5.71 -0.60
CA ILE A 475 29.16 6.83 -0.92
C ILE A 475 27.68 6.58 -0.58
N GLY A 476 27.31 5.35 -0.26
CA GLY A 476 25.95 4.99 0.16
C GLY A 476 25.53 5.70 1.45
N VAL A 477 24.27 5.53 1.81
CA VAL A 477 23.77 6.01 3.09
C VAL A 477 24.36 5.13 4.19
N PRO A 478 25.03 5.71 5.21
CA PRO A 478 25.52 4.93 6.33
C PRO A 478 24.38 4.28 7.11
N ASP A 479 24.58 3.07 7.60
CA ASP A 479 23.61 2.33 8.39
C ASP A 479 24.10 2.05 9.82
N MET A 480 23.18 1.63 10.67
CA MET A 480 23.44 1.38 12.09
C MET A 480 24.28 0.12 12.32
N ASP A 481 24.30 -0.80 11.36
CA ASP A 481 25.08 -2.04 11.47
C ASP A 481 26.58 -1.76 11.42
N SER A 482 26.97 -0.76 10.66
CA SER A 482 28.36 -0.27 10.59
C SER A 482 28.83 0.41 11.88
N LYS A 483 27.93 0.83 12.76
CA LYS A 483 28.20 1.70 13.93
C LYS A 483 28.99 2.94 13.57
N ALA A 484 28.88 3.37 12.31
CA ALA A 484 29.61 4.51 11.80
C ALA A 484 29.08 5.79 12.45
N LYS A 485 30.02 6.62 12.89
CA LYS A 485 29.78 8.02 13.23
C LYS A 485 30.73 8.83 12.37
N PHE A 486 30.22 9.76 11.61
CA PHE A 486 31.10 10.61 10.83
C PHE A 486 30.52 12.00 10.64
N GLN A 487 31.42 12.93 10.48
CA GLN A 487 31.15 14.24 9.95
C GLN A 487 32.17 14.50 8.85
N LEU A 488 31.70 14.76 7.65
CA LEU A 488 32.53 14.98 6.48
C LEU A 488 32.30 16.42 5.98
N LYS A 489 33.39 17.18 5.87
CA LYS A 489 33.37 18.44 5.15
C LYS A 489 33.17 18.15 3.66
N ILE A 490 32.22 18.82 3.06
CA ILE A 490 31.90 18.73 1.62
C ILE A 490 32.08 20.10 0.97
N ALA A 491 32.47 20.13 -0.29
CA ALA A 491 32.79 21.37 -0.99
C ALA A 491 32.07 21.45 -2.35
N ASN A 492 32.02 22.65 -2.91
CA ASN A 492 31.46 22.92 -4.24
C ASN A 492 30.06 22.34 -4.43
N LEU A 493 29.15 22.69 -3.51
CA LEU A 493 27.77 22.20 -3.57
C LEU A 493 27.03 22.77 -4.79
N LEU A 494 26.36 21.92 -5.53
CA LEU A 494 25.31 22.29 -6.48
C LEU A 494 23.98 21.84 -5.90
N VAL A 495 23.12 22.81 -5.59
CA VAL A 495 21.80 22.56 -4.96
C VAL A 495 20.69 22.92 -5.93
N LYS A 496 19.73 21.99 -6.12
CA LYS A 496 18.50 22.19 -6.90
C LYS A 496 17.32 21.61 -6.12
N SER A 497 16.30 22.41 -5.88
CA SER A 497 15.10 22.01 -5.14
C SER A 497 13.91 22.84 -5.58
N ASN A 498 12.70 22.29 -5.41
CA ASN A 498 11.44 23.01 -5.53
C ASN A 498 10.86 23.43 -4.17
N VAL A 499 11.54 23.08 -3.07
CA VAL A 499 11.05 23.40 -1.73
C VAL A 499 11.29 24.89 -1.43
N ALA A 500 10.23 25.56 -0.98
CA ALA A 500 10.31 26.97 -0.61
C ALA A 500 11.32 27.16 0.55
N GLY A 501 12.17 28.19 0.43
CA GLY A 501 13.22 28.48 1.40
C GLY A 501 14.56 27.81 1.10
N ILE A 502 14.65 26.83 0.21
CA ILE A 502 15.94 26.31 -0.28
C ILE A 502 16.48 27.23 -1.37
N LYS A 503 17.70 27.71 -1.17
CA LYS A 503 18.41 28.50 -2.17
C LYS A 503 19.11 27.59 -3.17
N ASN A 504 18.63 27.64 -4.41
CA ASN A 504 19.26 26.95 -5.54
C ASN A 504 20.52 27.68 -5.97
N GLY A 505 21.57 26.93 -6.33
CA GLY A 505 22.82 27.51 -6.79
C GLY A 505 24.05 26.65 -6.58
N THR A 506 25.22 27.23 -6.77
CA THR A 506 26.51 26.62 -6.49
C THR A 506 27.17 27.34 -5.32
N PHE A 507 27.66 26.61 -4.34
CA PHE A 507 28.23 27.12 -3.11
C PHE A 507 29.64 26.57 -2.93
N ALA A 508 30.65 27.41 -3.13
CA ALA A 508 32.07 27.02 -3.07
C ALA A 508 32.51 26.65 -1.64
N GLU A 509 32.01 27.38 -0.63
CA GLU A 509 32.31 27.11 0.79
C GLU A 509 31.89 25.70 1.22
N GLY A 510 30.88 25.13 0.52
CA GLY A 510 30.38 23.79 0.80
C GLY A 510 29.57 23.73 2.10
N GLY A 511 29.73 22.62 2.81
CA GLY A 511 29.01 22.31 4.04
C GLY A 511 29.57 21.09 4.74
N ASN A 512 28.70 20.35 5.39
CA ASN A 512 29.02 19.04 5.93
C ASN A 512 27.93 18.01 5.56
N MET A 513 28.34 16.77 5.61
CA MET A 513 27.46 15.61 5.67
C MET A 513 27.76 14.89 6.98
N GLU A 514 26.74 14.59 7.74
CA GLU A 514 26.90 13.92 9.03
C GLU A 514 25.95 12.74 9.17
N PHE A 515 26.38 11.79 10.02
CA PHE A 515 25.64 10.62 10.38
C PHE A 515 25.95 10.23 11.82
N TRP A 516 24.91 10.12 12.62
CA TRP A 516 24.97 9.76 14.03
C TRP A 516 24.36 8.39 14.25
N GLY A 517 25.20 7.43 14.59
CA GLY A 517 24.76 6.03 14.77
C GLY A 517 24.04 5.80 16.08
N THR A 518 24.68 6.03 17.21
CA THR A 518 24.14 5.75 18.55
C THR A 518 24.67 6.76 19.55
N ASN A 519 23.87 7.04 20.57
CA ASN A 519 24.28 7.87 21.71
C ASN A 519 24.90 9.21 21.26
N TYR A 520 24.14 9.99 20.51
CA TYR A 520 24.54 11.31 20.12
C TYR A 520 24.65 12.20 21.35
N THR A 521 25.87 12.65 21.66
CA THR A 521 26.13 13.68 22.64
C THR A 521 27.23 14.61 22.10
N GLN A 522 27.28 15.86 22.54
CA GLN A 522 28.33 16.77 22.15
C GLN A 522 29.74 16.23 22.48
N ALA A 523 29.87 15.45 23.55
CA ALA A 523 31.11 14.78 23.90
C ALA A 523 31.50 13.69 22.89
N ASN A 524 30.53 12.99 22.33
CA ASN A 524 30.76 11.96 21.29
C ASN A 524 31.15 12.59 19.95
N SER A 525 30.65 13.76 19.64
CA SER A 525 30.96 14.49 18.42
C SER A 525 32.40 14.94 18.36
N ALA A 526 33.00 15.33 19.51
CA ALA A 526 34.40 15.71 19.61
C ALA A 526 35.39 14.60 19.21
N ASN A 527 34.93 13.33 19.15
CA ASN A 527 35.75 12.19 18.76
C ASN A 527 35.65 11.84 17.27
N ILE A 528 34.89 12.60 16.47
CA ILE A 528 34.77 12.39 15.04
C ILE A 528 35.86 13.18 14.32
N PRO A 529 36.72 12.56 13.50
CA PRO A 529 37.76 13.25 12.77
C PRO A 529 37.20 14.38 11.91
N GLY A 530 37.69 15.60 12.12
CA GLY A 530 37.25 16.81 11.42
C GLY A 530 36.01 17.48 12.00
N ALA A 531 35.41 16.95 13.07
CA ALA A 531 34.32 17.60 13.77
C ALA A 531 34.84 18.81 14.59
N SER A 532 34.15 19.92 14.51
CA SER A 532 34.34 21.10 15.38
C SER A 532 32.98 21.60 15.83
N SER A 533 32.95 22.35 16.94
CA SER A 533 31.70 22.94 17.45
C SER A 533 30.96 23.81 16.45
N ASP A 534 31.65 24.31 15.43
CA ASP A 534 31.08 25.17 14.38
C ASP A 534 30.54 24.38 13.17
N SER A 535 30.77 23.07 13.15
CA SER A 535 30.36 22.17 12.05
C SER A 535 29.25 21.20 12.45
N PHE A 536 28.61 21.40 13.60
CA PHE A 536 27.44 20.66 13.99
C PHE A 536 26.24 21.05 13.17
N ASP A 537 25.28 20.14 13.14
CA ASP A 537 24.00 20.44 12.62
C ASP A 537 23.39 21.70 13.24
N PHE A 538 22.57 22.37 12.47
CA PHE A 538 22.04 23.67 12.83
C PHE A 538 20.87 23.55 13.80
N GLY A 539 21.10 23.29 15.07
CA GLY A 539 20.08 23.37 16.09
C GLY A 539 19.99 22.22 17.07
N ASP A 540 20.93 21.29 16.99
CA ASP A 540 21.02 20.20 17.96
C ASP A 540 21.23 20.71 19.38
N LYS A 541 20.57 20.07 20.31
CA LYS A 541 20.84 20.23 21.71
C LYS A 541 21.90 19.21 22.13
N PRO A 542 22.97 19.63 22.81
CA PRO A 542 23.84 18.69 23.50
C PRO A 542 23.00 17.81 24.42
N ASP A 543 23.26 16.52 24.47
CA ASP A 543 22.71 15.57 25.46
C ASP A 543 21.29 15.04 25.24
N ASP A 544 20.74 15.08 24.06
CA ASP A 544 19.44 14.40 23.81
C ASP A 544 19.53 12.86 23.75
N GLY A 545 20.62 12.30 24.28
CA GLY A 545 20.94 10.88 24.43
C GLY A 545 19.92 9.88 23.89
N GLY A 546 20.26 9.19 22.81
CA GLY A 546 19.43 8.18 22.19
C GLY A 546 20.17 7.47 21.07
N ASP A 547 19.57 6.44 20.51
CA ASP A 547 20.10 5.70 19.37
C ASP A 547 19.54 6.31 18.08
N TYR A 548 20.33 7.10 17.35
CA TYR A 548 19.92 7.73 16.09
C TYR A 548 20.72 7.22 14.92
N GLY A 549 20.06 7.05 13.79
CA GLY A 549 20.66 6.78 12.50
C GLY A 549 20.23 7.83 11.49
N CYS A 550 20.44 9.10 11.79
CA CYS A 550 20.07 10.19 10.91
C CYS A 550 21.25 10.63 10.04
N MET A 551 21.05 10.61 8.71
CA MET A 551 21.96 11.23 7.74
C MET A 551 21.45 12.62 7.40
N GLN A 552 22.31 13.62 7.52
CA GLN A 552 21.98 15.01 7.20
C GLN A 552 23.03 15.62 6.28
N ILE A 553 22.61 16.53 5.41
CA ILE A 553 23.51 17.36 4.59
C ILE A 553 23.18 18.83 4.81
N HIS A 554 24.18 19.62 5.12
CA HIS A 554 24.08 21.05 5.43
C HIS A 554 24.83 21.91 4.43
N ASN A 555 24.32 23.11 4.20
CA ASN A 555 24.96 24.19 3.45
C ASN A 555 25.39 25.31 4.42
N TYR A 556 26.68 25.55 4.57
CA TYR A 556 27.21 26.56 5.50
C TYR A 556 26.93 27.98 5.06
N ALA A 557 27.02 28.27 3.76
CA ALA A 557 26.79 29.61 3.24
C ALA A 557 25.39 30.13 3.57
N GLU A 558 24.40 29.25 3.56
CA GLU A 558 23.00 29.60 3.82
C GLU A 558 22.55 29.22 5.25
N LYS A 559 23.42 28.60 6.06
CA LYS A 559 23.09 28.05 7.39
C LYS A 559 21.83 27.23 7.36
N GLN A 560 21.82 26.23 6.47
CA GLN A 560 20.62 25.49 6.10
C GLN A 560 20.88 24.00 6.05
N THR A 561 19.97 23.22 6.64
CA THR A 561 19.83 21.80 6.39
C THR A 561 19.26 21.65 4.98
N LEU A 562 19.93 20.87 4.13
CA LEU A 562 19.45 20.58 2.79
C LEU A 562 18.46 19.43 2.79
N PHE A 563 18.82 18.31 3.42
CA PHE A 563 17.89 17.25 3.75
C PHE A 563 18.36 16.41 4.94
N ALA A 564 17.40 15.70 5.55
CA ALA A 564 17.61 14.70 6.58
C ALA A 564 16.88 13.40 6.26
N PHE A 565 17.50 12.29 6.63
CA PHE A 565 16.95 10.96 6.48
C PHE A 565 17.34 10.09 7.68
N ASN A 566 16.37 9.85 8.57
CA ASN A 566 16.55 8.96 9.73
C ASN A 566 16.08 7.55 9.34
N HIS A 567 17.00 6.62 9.26
CA HIS A 567 16.73 5.23 8.90
C HIS A 567 16.78 4.25 10.09
N TRP A 568 17.18 4.72 11.26
CA TRP A 568 17.12 3.92 12.49
C TRP A 568 15.69 3.64 12.93
N ILE A 569 14.86 4.68 12.88
CA ILE A 569 13.42 4.59 13.11
C ILE A 569 12.74 4.61 11.73
N THR A 570 11.94 3.60 11.43
CA THR A 570 11.18 3.51 10.18
C THR A 570 9.70 3.78 10.40
N GLY A 571 8.98 4.11 9.34
CA GLY A 571 7.55 4.40 9.40
C GLY A 571 7.23 5.80 9.94
N PRO A 572 6.04 6.01 10.51
CA PRO A 572 5.55 7.35 10.87
C PRO A 572 6.39 8.13 11.87
N GLY A 573 7.17 7.42 12.69
CA GLY A 573 8.04 8.03 13.71
C GLY A 573 9.43 8.45 13.22
N ALA A 574 9.78 8.16 11.95
CA ALA A 574 11.08 8.54 11.41
C ALA A 574 11.14 10.04 11.09
N ASP A 575 12.37 10.60 11.15
CA ASP A 575 12.63 11.97 10.76
C ASP A 575 13.01 12.00 9.27
N LEU A 576 12.34 12.82 8.51
CA LEU A 576 12.55 12.91 7.08
C LEU A 576 12.13 14.29 6.58
N GLY A 577 13.01 14.97 5.85
CA GLY A 577 12.67 16.29 5.34
C GLY A 577 13.67 16.90 4.40
N ILE A 578 13.23 17.98 3.75
CA ILE A 578 14.00 18.83 2.85
C ILE A 578 13.92 20.26 3.36
N GLY A 579 15.06 20.90 3.55
CA GLY A 579 15.14 22.25 4.11
C GLY A 579 15.21 22.25 5.63
N ASN A 580 15.12 23.41 6.24
CA ASN A 580 15.09 23.55 7.69
C ASN A 580 13.75 23.06 8.26
N ALA A 581 13.78 22.33 9.36
CA ALA A 581 12.57 21.97 10.09
C ALA A 581 11.88 23.22 10.68
N GLY A 582 10.55 23.21 10.71
CA GLY A 582 9.75 24.40 11.04
C GLY A 582 9.64 24.76 12.53
N SER A 583 10.24 24.00 13.45
CA SER A 583 10.03 24.18 14.90
C SER A 583 11.33 24.08 15.69
N GLY A 584 12.04 25.18 15.85
CA GLY A 584 13.14 25.27 16.82
C GLY A 584 14.42 24.49 16.47
N ASN A 585 14.32 23.28 15.97
CA ASN A 585 15.41 22.50 15.39
C ASN A 585 15.42 22.70 13.88
N LYS A 586 16.59 23.04 13.33
CA LYS A 586 16.71 23.28 11.88
C LYS A 586 16.95 22.00 11.10
N ASP A 587 17.20 20.89 11.77
CA ASP A 587 17.77 19.66 11.26
C ASP A 587 16.84 18.45 11.22
N TRP A 588 15.60 18.53 11.56
CA TRP A 588 14.62 17.44 11.59
C TRP A 588 14.80 16.39 12.69
N THR A 589 15.81 16.49 13.54
CA THR A 589 15.98 15.54 14.64
C THR A 589 14.74 15.53 15.55
N PHE A 590 14.22 14.35 15.86
CA PHE A 590 12.97 14.13 16.62
C PHE A 590 11.67 14.70 16.00
N ALA A 591 11.66 14.95 14.71
CA ALA A 591 10.49 15.51 14.05
C ALA A 591 9.33 14.53 13.93
N GLY A 592 9.59 13.21 13.87
CA GLY A 592 8.60 12.15 13.77
C GLY A 592 7.62 12.34 12.62
N ASN A 593 8.09 12.75 11.44
CA ASN A 593 7.25 13.32 10.40
C ASN A 593 7.15 12.48 9.12
N ALA A 594 7.82 11.31 9.04
CA ALA A 594 7.79 10.47 7.84
C ALA A 594 6.36 10.07 7.43
N GLY A 595 5.45 9.94 8.37
CA GLY A 595 4.03 9.66 8.11
C GLY A 595 3.27 10.74 7.33
N LYS A 596 3.85 11.93 7.14
CA LYS A 596 3.30 12.99 6.28
C LYS A 596 3.49 12.72 4.79
N TYR A 597 4.36 11.76 4.45
CA TYR A 597 4.69 11.41 3.07
C TYR A 597 4.05 10.08 2.68
N ALA A 598 3.44 10.06 1.51
CA ALA A 598 2.85 8.86 0.92
C ALA A 598 3.91 7.94 0.27
N GLY A 599 5.11 8.46 0.01
CA GLY A 599 6.23 7.75 -0.58
C GLY A 599 7.45 8.64 -0.77
N GLY A 600 8.54 8.05 -1.22
CA GLY A 600 9.76 8.79 -1.52
C GLY A 600 10.79 7.95 -2.25
N ARG A 601 11.84 8.63 -2.72
CA ARG A 601 12.97 8.02 -3.39
C ARG A 601 14.25 8.75 -3.03
N LEU A 602 15.25 8.01 -2.58
CA LEU A 602 16.61 8.51 -2.41
C LEU A 602 17.53 7.82 -3.41
N LEU A 603 18.17 8.61 -4.26
CA LEU A 603 19.17 8.15 -5.22
C LEU A 603 20.55 8.64 -4.82
N VAL A 604 21.54 7.76 -4.87
CA VAL A 604 22.96 8.10 -4.74
C VAL A 604 23.61 7.94 -6.11
N LEU A 605 24.23 9.00 -6.57
CA LEU A 605 24.74 9.11 -7.94
C LEU A 605 26.22 9.57 -7.94
N VAL A 606 26.94 9.21 -8.99
CA VAL A 606 28.29 9.69 -9.22
C VAL A 606 28.48 10.14 -10.66
N GLN A 607 29.38 11.11 -10.84
CA GLN A 607 29.98 11.42 -12.12
C GLN A 607 31.43 10.91 -12.10
N THR A 608 31.83 10.21 -13.13
CA THR A 608 33.19 9.65 -13.28
C THR A 608 33.93 10.29 -14.43
N LYS A 609 35.27 10.34 -14.33
CA LYS A 609 36.16 10.72 -15.44
C LYS A 609 36.64 9.48 -16.20
#